data_8a5d753beb032b67364665ac31212a5b
#
_entry.id   8a5d753beb032b67364665ac31212a5b
#
_cell.length_a   1.000
_cell.length_b   1.000
_cell.length_c   1.000
_cell.angle_alpha   90.00
_cell.angle_beta   90.00
_cell.angle_gamma   90.00
#
_symmetry.space_group_name_H-M   'P 1'
#
loop_
_entity.id
_entity.type
_entity.pdbx_description
1 polymer ?
#
loop_
_entity_poly.entity_id
_entity_poly.type
_entity_poly.pdbx_seq_one_letter_code
_entity_poly.pdbx_strand_id
1 'polypeptide(L)'
;MARKIEFDPEDEEFFGKVGSFGVPKFDNEMHGGVPRGFIMVAFTDTGSGSELFAKQFTSPAEESDNTLYISTNEGQQEIIRIFQKYDWPLDISVRTIGEEYNSTVLERELLASRYRLEGFRLDDIRRLAQTRFVEDNTQDYLTEVTNEIMALGPYFRAVVDSLDFFLQREDPSRVVAMVRMLQAHAQLNR
;
A
#
# COMPACT_ATOMS: atom_id res chain seq x y z
N MET A 1 26.53 21.18 23.15
CA MET A 1 25.27 21.48 23.87
C MET A 1 24.14 21.34 22.86
N ALA A 2 23.30 20.31 22.99
CA ALA A 2 22.10 20.20 22.16
C ALA A 2 21.11 21.25 22.63
N ARG A 3 20.63 22.09 21.71
CA ARG A 3 19.52 23.02 22.00
C ARG A 3 18.25 22.18 22.19
N LYS A 4 17.60 22.33 23.34
CA LYS A 4 16.26 21.80 23.54
C LYS A 4 15.33 22.63 22.65
N ILE A 5 14.72 21.98 21.67
CA ILE A 5 13.66 22.60 20.87
C ILE A 5 12.39 22.47 21.72
N GLU A 6 11.89 23.58 22.23
CA GLU A 6 10.56 23.62 22.84
C GLU A 6 9.57 23.77 21.70
N PHE A 7 8.70 22.76 21.51
CA PHE A 7 7.59 22.81 20.61
C PHE A 7 6.44 23.55 21.29
N ASP A 8 5.97 24.61 20.65
CA ASP A 8 4.69 25.21 20.98
C ASP A 8 3.60 24.45 20.21
N PRO A 9 2.65 23.77 20.90
CA PRO A 9 1.56 23.08 20.22
C PRO A 9 0.62 24.00 19.42
N GLU A 10 0.70 25.31 19.62
CA GLU A 10 -0.11 26.30 18.95
C GLU A 10 0.55 26.82 17.63
N ASP A 11 1.72 26.34 17.28
CA ASP A 11 2.39 26.69 16.03
C ASP A 11 1.75 25.98 14.83
N GLU A 12 0.55 26.41 14.41
CA GLU A 12 -0.12 25.95 13.18
C GLU A 12 0.80 26.14 11.94
N GLU A 13 1.72 27.07 12.00
CA GLU A 13 2.67 27.37 10.93
C GLU A 13 3.75 26.28 10.79
N PHE A 14 4.05 25.55 11.86
CA PHE A 14 5.09 24.49 11.87
C PHE A 14 4.56 23.14 11.37
N PHE A 15 3.34 22.74 11.76
CA PHE A 15 2.77 21.45 11.38
C PHE A 15 1.96 21.50 10.09
N GLY A 16 1.59 22.71 9.63
CA GLY A 16 0.72 22.86 8.46
C GLY A 16 -0.65 22.20 8.67
N LYS A 17 -1.32 21.90 7.57
CA LYS A 17 -2.58 21.14 7.63
C LYS A 17 -2.32 19.70 8.04
N VAL A 18 -3.14 19.19 8.94
CA VAL A 18 -3.14 17.78 9.37
C VAL A 18 -4.19 16.99 8.63
N GLY A 19 -3.93 15.71 8.40
CA GLY A 19 -4.89 14.75 7.84
C GLY A 19 -5.44 13.87 8.95
N SER A 20 -6.76 13.93 9.18
CA SER A 20 -7.43 13.08 10.16
C SER A 20 -7.25 11.58 9.83
N PHE A 21 -7.13 10.72 10.83
CA PHE A 21 -7.19 9.28 10.67
C PHE A 21 -8.63 8.77 10.48
N GLY A 22 -9.62 9.62 10.68
CA GLY A 22 -11.02 9.24 10.69
C GLY A 22 -11.45 8.51 11.98
N VAL A 23 -10.60 8.50 13.01
CA VAL A 23 -10.87 7.92 14.33
C VAL A 23 -10.81 9.04 15.37
N PRO A 24 -11.94 9.64 15.76
CA PRO A 24 -11.97 10.88 16.55
C PRO A 24 -11.15 10.84 17.84
N LYS A 25 -11.18 9.69 18.54
CA LYS A 25 -10.40 9.54 19.78
C LYS A 25 -8.90 9.55 19.51
N PHE A 26 -8.47 8.92 18.43
CA PHE A 26 -7.07 8.86 18.04
C PHE A 26 -6.60 10.21 17.47
N ASP A 27 -7.44 10.86 16.68
CA ASP A 27 -7.17 12.19 16.16
C ASP A 27 -6.98 13.20 17.29
N ASN A 28 -7.79 13.14 18.33
CA ASN A 28 -7.64 14.00 19.51
C ASN A 28 -6.30 13.80 20.24
N GLU A 29 -5.85 12.54 20.38
CA GLU A 29 -4.54 12.24 20.99
C GLU A 29 -3.36 12.67 20.09
N MET A 30 -3.58 12.70 18.78
CA MET A 30 -2.59 13.07 17.76
C MET A 30 -2.74 14.52 17.29
N HIS A 31 -3.38 15.39 18.10
CA HIS A 31 -3.56 16.81 17.78
C HIS A 31 -4.19 17.09 16.40
N GLY A 32 -5.16 16.27 16.01
CA GLY A 32 -5.92 16.41 14.77
C GLY A 32 -5.54 15.41 13.68
N GLY A 33 -4.44 14.68 13.82
CA GLY A 33 -4.05 13.64 12.85
C GLY A 33 -2.59 13.66 12.46
N VAL A 34 -2.29 13.22 11.23
CA VAL A 34 -0.94 13.22 10.66
C VAL A 34 -0.66 14.54 9.95
N PRO A 35 0.46 15.21 10.23
CA PRO A 35 0.86 16.37 9.43
C PRO A 35 0.99 15.99 7.94
N ARG A 36 0.44 16.82 7.04
CA ARG A 36 0.54 16.58 5.60
C ARG A 36 2.01 16.57 5.16
N GLY A 37 2.34 15.69 4.23
CA GLY A 37 3.72 15.50 3.78
C GLY A 37 4.52 14.49 4.60
N PHE A 38 3.90 13.83 5.59
CA PHE A 38 4.55 12.79 6.37
C PHE A 38 4.12 11.39 5.91
N ILE A 39 5.02 10.42 6.12
CA ILE A 39 4.72 9.00 5.99
C ILE A 39 4.68 8.41 7.40
N MET A 40 3.66 7.61 7.66
CA MET A 40 3.55 6.82 8.86
C MET A 40 3.76 5.34 8.53
N VAL A 41 4.58 4.67 9.31
CA VAL A 41 4.75 3.22 9.25
C VAL A 41 4.21 2.64 10.54
N ALA A 42 3.17 1.81 10.43
CA ALA A 42 2.58 1.11 11.56
C ALA A 42 3.14 -0.30 11.67
N PHE A 43 3.70 -0.65 12.84
CA PHE A 43 4.10 -2.00 13.18
C PHE A 43 3.05 -2.58 14.13
N THR A 44 2.46 -3.69 13.72
CA THR A 44 1.33 -4.26 14.46
C THR A 44 1.44 -5.78 14.50
N ASP A 45 0.87 -6.37 15.55
CA ASP A 45 0.72 -7.81 15.64
C ASP A 45 -0.43 -8.31 14.77
N THR A 46 -0.33 -9.55 14.31
CA THR A 46 -1.40 -10.21 13.57
C THR A 46 -2.70 -10.21 14.37
N GLY A 47 -3.79 -9.78 13.74
CA GLY A 47 -5.12 -9.73 14.37
C GLY A 47 -5.36 -8.50 15.24
N SER A 48 -4.48 -7.50 15.21
CA SER A 48 -4.65 -6.24 15.95
C SER A 48 -5.74 -5.32 15.39
N GLY A 49 -6.23 -5.60 14.17
CA GLY A 49 -7.19 -4.74 13.44
C GLY A 49 -6.54 -3.57 12.72
N SER A 50 -5.23 -3.60 12.53
CA SER A 50 -4.48 -2.54 11.83
C SER A 50 -4.97 -2.35 10.39
N GLU A 51 -5.42 -3.42 9.74
CA GLU A 51 -6.03 -3.39 8.41
C GLU A 51 -7.31 -2.55 8.35
N LEU A 52 -8.11 -2.56 9.43
CA LEU A 52 -9.29 -1.68 9.53
C LEU A 52 -8.88 -0.22 9.71
N PHE A 53 -7.87 0.03 10.53
CA PHE A 53 -7.34 1.38 10.72
C PHE A 53 -6.76 1.94 9.42
N ALA A 54 -6.00 1.13 8.67
CA ALA A 54 -5.45 1.49 7.38
C ALA A 54 -6.55 1.83 6.35
N LYS A 55 -7.63 1.03 6.29
CA LYS A 55 -8.79 1.29 5.43
C LYS A 55 -9.53 2.57 5.84
N GLN A 56 -9.71 2.77 7.13
CA GLN A 56 -10.37 3.99 7.63
C GLN A 56 -9.55 5.24 7.30
N PHE A 57 -8.23 5.17 7.37
CA PHE A 57 -7.36 6.28 6.97
C PHE A 57 -7.54 6.68 5.50
N THR A 58 -7.83 5.71 4.60
CA THR A 58 -8.12 6.01 3.19
C THR A 58 -9.54 6.47 2.94
N SER A 59 -10.44 6.32 3.90
CA SER A 59 -11.75 6.94 3.79
C SER A 59 -11.59 8.46 3.74
N PRO A 60 -12.02 9.15 2.66
CA PRO A 60 -11.76 10.57 2.50
C PRO A 60 -12.40 11.34 3.64
N ALA A 61 -11.58 12.06 4.39
CA ALA A 61 -12.05 12.97 5.43
C ALA A 61 -12.44 14.33 4.84
N GLU A 62 -11.89 14.66 3.67
CA GLU A 62 -12.17 15.87 2.90
C GLU A 62 -12.49 15.49 1.46
N GLU A 63 -13.45 16.15 0.83
CA GLU A 63 -13.87 15.89 -0.57
C GLU A 63 -12.75 16.09 -1.60
N SER A 64 -11.67 16.80 -1.22
CA SER A 64 -10.53 17.09 -2.09
C SER A 64 -9.42 16.04 -2.04
N ASP A 65 -9.49 15.06 -1.14
CA ASP A 65 -8.43 14.07 -1.00
C ASP A 65 -8.53 12.99 -2.10
N ASN A 66 -7.47 12.86 -2.90
CA ASN A 66 -7.28 11.70 -3.78
C ASN A 66 -6.85 10.52 -2.92
N THR A 67 -7.61 9.42 -2.92
CA THR A 67 -7.34 8.28 -2.05
C THR A 67 -6.95 7.05 -2.85
N LEU A 68 -5.89 6.36 -2.40
CA LEU A 68 -5.40 5.12 -2.99
C LEU A 68 -5.12 4.10 -1.89
N TYR A 69 -5.78 2.96 -1.96
CA TYR A 69 -5.52 1.82 -1.10
C TYR A 69 -4.91 0.68 -1.91
N ILE A 70 -3.68 0.31 -1.57
CA ILE A 70 -2.95 -0.78 -2.20
C ILE A 70 -2.93 -1.96 -1.23
N SER A 71 -3.62 -3.05 -1.61
CA SER A 71 -3.64 -4.28 -0.85
C SER A 71 -2.69 -5.31 -1.44
N THR A 72 -1.93 -5.96 -0.58
CA THR A 72 -1.09 -7.10 -0.94
C THR A 72 -1.68 -8.44 -0.50
N ASN A 73 -2.73 -8.43 0.30
CA ASN A 73 -3.28 -9.64 0.92
C ASN A 73 -4.76 -9.88 0.61
N GLU A 74 -5.54 -8.81 0.43
CA GLU A 74 -7.00 -8.90 0.25
C GLU A 74 -7.39 -8.59 -1.19
N GLY A 75 -8.46 -9.23 -1.66
CA GLY A 75 -9.08 -8.95 -2.95
C GLY A 75 -9.99 -7.71 -2.91
N GLN A 76 -10.21 -7.12 -4.08
CA GLN A 76 -11.01 -5.90 -4.21
C GLN A 76 -12.42 -6.04 -3.61
N GLN A 77 -13.07 -7.18 -3.80
CA GLN A 77 -14.43 -7.39 -3.28
C GLN A 77 -14.47 -7.45 -1.74
N GLU A 78 -13.43 -7.96 -1.11
CA GLU A 78 -13.33 -8.01 0.35
C GLU A 78 -13.20 -6.61 0.93
N ILE A 79 -12.34 -5.78 0.33
CA ILE A 79 -12.16 -4.38 0.71
C ILE A 79 -13.47 -3.63 0.59
N ILE A 80 -14.16 -3.71 -0.57
CA ILE A 80 -15.46 -3.05 -0.80
C ILE A 80 -16.50 -3.47 0.25
N ARG A 81 -16.58 -4.77 0.59
CA ARG A 81 -17.50 -5.27 1.62
C ARG A 81 -17.23 -4.67 3.01
N ILE A 82 -15.95 -4.44 3.33
CA ILE A 82 -15.58 -3.80 4.60
C ILE A 82 -16.02 -2.35 4.61
N PHE A 83 -15.78 -1.61 3.54
CA PHE A 83 -16.24 -0.22 3.41
C PHE A 83 -17.76 -0.12 3.52
N GLN A 84 -18.50 -0.99 2.84
CA GLN A 84 -19.96 -1.06 2.95
C GLN A 84 -20.45 -1.41 4.37
N LYS A 85 -19.77 -2.34 5.05
CA LYS A 85 -20.12 -2.76 6.41
C LYS A 85 -20.00 -1.63 7.43
N TYR A 86 -19.04 -0.74 7.24
CA TYR A 86 -18.77 0.38 8.15
C TYR A 86 -19.35 1.70 7.63
N ASP A 87 -20.12 1.67 6.56
CA ASP A 87 -20.72 2.86 5.92
C ASP A 87 -19.68 3.93 5.55
N TRP A 88 -18.50 3.47 5.11
CA TRP A 88 -17.45 4.34 4.62
C TRP A 88 -17.66 4.69 3.14
N PRO A 89 -17.26 5.89 2.70
CA PRO A 89 -17.34 6.27 1.29
C PRO A 89 -16.59 5.29 0.38
N LEU A 90 -17.19 4.97 -0.77
CA LEU A 90 -16.61 4.08 -1.78
C LEU A 90 -15.84 4.83 -2.89
N ASP A 91 -15.69 6.14 -2.75
CA ASP A 91 -14.93 6.96 -3.69
C ASP A 91 -13.42 6.88 -3.38
N ILE A 92 -12.89 5.67 -3.52
CA ILE A 92 -11.48 5.36 -3.32
C ILE A 92 -10.95 4.55 -4.51
N SER A 93 -9.69 4.80 -4.87
CA SER A 93 -8.97 3.92 -5.78
C SER A 93 -8.40 2.73 -5.01
N VAL A 94 -8.68 1.52 -5.50
CA VAL A 94 -8.17 0.28 -4.88
C VAL A 94 -7.34 -0.49 -5.90
N ARG A 95 -6.14 -0.89 -5.51
CA ARG A 95 -5.29 -1.84 -6.24
C ARG A 95 -5.00 -3.07 -5.39
N THR A 96 -5.13 -4.25 -5.99
CA THR A 96 -4.98 -5.55 -5.30
C THR A 96 -3.82 -6.33 -5.89
N ILE A 97 -2.60 -6.01 -5.46
CA ILE A 97 -1.36 -6.67 -5.93
C ILE A 97 -1.35 -8.15 -5.55
N GLY A 98 -1.84 -8.49 -4.36
CA GLY A 98 -1.90 -9.88 -3.91
C GLY A 98 -2.78 -10.75 -4.80
N GLU A 99 -3.91 -10.23 -5.29
CA GLU A 99 -4.81 -10.92 -6.21
C GLU A 99 -4.15 -11.10 -7.58
N GLU A 100 -3.51 -10.04 -8.11
CA GLU A 100 -2.75 -10.08 -9.36
C GLU A 100 -1.62 -11.15 -9.29
N TYR A 101 -0.82 -11.12 -8.23
CA TYR A 101 0.27 -12.06 -8.01
C TYR A 101 -0.22 -13.51 -7.89
N ASN A 102 -1.26 -13.75 -7.08
CA ASN A 102 -1.82 -15.08 -6.86
C ASN A 102 -2.44 -15.64 -8.15
N SER A 103 -3.10 -14.81 -8.96
CA SER A 103 -3.63 -15.22 -10.25
C SER A 103 -2.51 -15.70 -11.17
N THR A 104 -1.41 -14.98 -11.26
CA THR A 104 -0.24 -15.36 -12.06
C THR A 104 0.38 -16.67 -11.58
N VAL A 105 0.51 -16.85 -10.26
CA VAL A 105 1.02 -18.12 -9.67
C VAL A 105 0.09 -19.28 -9.99
N LEU A 106 -1.23 -19.08 -9.82
CA LEU A 106 -2.23 -20.11 -10.09
C LEU A 106 -2.23 -20.53 -11.57
N GLU A 107 -2.15 -19.58 -12.50
CA GLU A 107 -2.07 -19.87 -13.94
C GLU A 107 -0.85 -20.72 -14.28
N ARG A 108 0.31 -20.45 -13.66
CA ARG A 108 1.54 -21.25 -13.80
C ARG A 108 1.34 -22.69 -13.34
N GLU A 109 0.74 -22.86 -12.15
CA GLU A 109 0.50 -24.20 -11.59
C GLU A 109 -0.51 -25.00 -12.43
N LEU A 110 -1.57 -24.34 -12.91
CA LEU A 110 -2.55 -24.97 -13.80
C LEU A 110 -1.90 -25.38 -15.12
N LEU A 111 -1.05 -24.56 -15.72
CA LEU A 111 -0.34 -24.89 -16.94
C LEU A 111 0.65 -26.03 -16.71
N ALA A 112 1.42 -26.01 -15.63
CA ALA A 112 2.33 -27.09 -15.26
C ALA A 112 1.57 -28.41 -15.01
N SER A 113 0.41 -28.34 -14.38
CA SER A 113 -0.46 -29.50 -14.15
C SER A 113 -0.96 -30.09 -15.49
N ARG A 114 -1.40 -29.23 -16.41
CA ARG A 114 -1.84 -29.65 -17.75
C ARG A 114 -0.73 -30.35 -18.53
N TYR A 115 0.49 -29.79 -18.55
CA TYR A 115 1.63 -30.42 -19.21
C TYR A 115 2.00 -31.78 -18.60
N ARG A 116 1.88 -31.95 -17.25
CA ARG A 116 2.05 -33.25 -16.59
C ARG A 116 1.03 -34.29 -17.10
N LEU A 117 -0.23 -33.88 -17.25
CA LEU A 117 -1.30 -34.74 -17.78
C LEU A 117 -1.06 -35.11 -19.26
N GLU A 118 -0.46 -34.24 -20.04
CA GLU A 118 -0.09 -34.48 -21.44
C GLU A 118 1.19 -35.33 -21.59
N GLY A 119 1.82 -35.74 -20.49
CA GLY A 119 2.98 -36.66 -20.47
C GLY A 119 4.34 -35.99 -20.62
N PHE A 120 4.42 -34.66 -20.47
CA PHE A 120 5.69 -33.95 -20.46
C PHE A 120 6.51 -34.28 -19.21
N ARG A 121 7.84 -34.37 -19.37
CA ARG A 121 8.75 -34.55 -18.23
C ARG A 121 8.88 -33.24 -17.45
N LEU A 122 9.15 -33.36 -16.14
CA LEU A 122 9.31 -32.21 -15.26
C LEU A 122 10.34 -31.20 -15.75
N ASP A 123 11.42 -31.66 -16.36
CA ASP A 123 12.46 -30.76 -16.88
C ASP A 123 12.00 -30.00 -18.13
N ASP A 124 11.17 -30.62 -18.98
CA ASP A 124 10.58 -29.96 -20.15
C ASP A 124 9.53 -28.95 -19.70
N ILE A 125 8.74 -29.27 -18.69
CA ILE A 125 7.78 -28.34 -18.08
C ILE A 125 8.48 -27.12 -17.49
N ARG A 126 9.60 -27.34 -16.77
CA ARG A 126 10.41 -26.24 -16.23
C ARG A 126 10.96 -25.33 -17.33
N ARG A 127 11.48 -25.90 -18.41
CA ARG A 127 11.98 -25.13 -19.56
C ARG A 127 10.86 -24.34 -20.24
N LEU A 128 9.71 -24.96 -20.49
CA LEU A 128 8.55 -24.30 -21.07
C LEU A 128 7.98 -23.20 -20.17
N ALA A 129 7.92 -23.47 -18.87
CA ALA A 129 7.55 -22.46 -17.89
C ALA A 129 8.54 -21.29 -17.87
N GLN A 130 9.84 -21.55 -17.86
CA GLN A 130 10.86 -20.51 -17.93
C GLN A 130 10.76 -19.68 -19.21
N THR A 131 10.53 -20.31 -20.38
CA THR A 131 10.47 -19.59 -21.65
C THR A 131 9.20 -18.74 -21.80
N ARG A 132 8.05 -19.21 -21.27
CA ARG A 132 6.77 -18.48 -21.35
C ARG A 132 6.60 -17.42 -20.25
N PHE A 133 7.18 -17.63 -19.07
CA PHE A 133 7.00 -16.77 -17.92
C PHE A 133 8.24 -15.93 -17.56
N VAL A 134 9.34 -16.03 -18.33
CA VAL A 134 10.47 -15.09 -18.19
C VAL A 134 10.08 -13.69 -18.62
N GLU A 135 9.18 -13.55 -19.60
CA GLU A 135 8.66 -12.24 -19.99
C GLU A 135 7.67 -11.65 -18.97
N ASP A 136 6.88 -12.49 -18.27
CA ASP A 136 5.89 -12.04 -17.27
C ASP A 136 6.46 -11.90 -15.84
N ASN A 137 7.67 -12.43 -15.58
CA ASN A 137 8.27 -12.42 -14.24
C ASN A 137 9.04 -11.12 -13.95
N THR A 138 8.95 -10.14 -14.82
CA THR A 138 9.58 -8.82 -14.68
C THR A 138 8.63 -7.77 -14.14
N GLN A 139 7.44 -8.15 -13.66
CA GLN A 139 6.53 -7.18 -13.07
C GLN A 139 7.15 -6.68 -11.76
N ASP A 140 7.68 -5.48 -11.82
CA ASP A 140 8.29 -4.78 -10.69
C ASP A 140 7.20 -4.01 -9.94
N TYR A 141 6.44 -4.76 -9.14
CA TYR A 141 5.35 -4.20 -8.33
C TYR A 141 5.79 -3.04 -7.45
N LEU A 142 7.05 -3.06 -6.97
CA LEU A 142 7.58 -1.99 -6.15
C LEU A 142 7.68 -0.68 -6.94
N THR A 143 8.20 -0.75 -8.17
CA THR A 143 8.28 0.41 -9.07
C THR A 143 6.89 0.86 -9.53
N GLU A 144 6.00 -0.07 -9.83
CA GLU A 144 4.63 0.25 -10.24
C GLU A 144 3.86 1.00 -9.14
N VAL A 145 3.90 0.47 -7.90
CA VAL A 145 3.28 1.12 -6.72
C VAL A 145 3.86 2.51 -6.49
N THR A 146 5.18 2.62 -6.59
CA THR A 146 5.84 3.92 -6.44
C THR A 146 5.33 4.93 -7.45
N ASN A 147 5.29 4.54 -8.73
CA ASN A 147 4.82 5.41 -9.82
C ASN A 147 3.34 5.77 -9.68
N GLU A 148 2.52 4.83 -9.23
CA GLU A 148 1.09 5.04 -9.02
C GLU A 148 0.82 6.06 -7.91
N ILE A 149 1.52 5.95 -6.78
CA ILE A 149 1.42 6.94 -5.70
C ILE A 149 1.98 8.29 -6.14
N MET A 150 3.10 8.31 -6.87
CA MET A 150 3.69 9.55 -7.39
C MET A 150 2.84 10.23 -8.47
N ALA A 151 1.94 9.51 -9.12
CA ALA A 151 0.99 10.06 -10.07
C ALA A 151 -0.22 10.74 -9.40
N LEU A 152 -0.41 10.53 -8.09
CA LEU A 152 -1.45 11.24 -7.35
C LEU A 152 -1.13 12.73 -7.29
N GLY A 153 -2.15 13.54 -7.53
CA GLY A 153 -2.05 15.00 -7.43
C GLY A 153 -1.85 15.47 -5.98
N PRO A 154 -1.86 16.78 -5.76
CA PRO A 154 -1.78 17.35 -4.42
C PRO A 154 -2.97 16.87 -3.54
N TYR A 155 -2.76 16.89 -2.25
CA TYR A 155 -3.77 16.45 -1.26
C TYR A 155 -4.24 15.01 -1.46
N PHE A 156 -3.31 14.08 -1.40
CA PHE A 156 -3.60 12.66 -1.52
C PHE A 156 -3.47 11.92 -0.19
N ARG A 157 -4.13 10.76 -0.11
CA ARG A 157 -3.95 9.74 0.92
C ARG A 157 -3.63 8.42 0.24
N ALA A 158 -2.49 7.84 0.54
CA ALA A 158 -2.11 6.54 0.03
C ALA A 158 -1.78 5.59 1.18
N VAL A 159 -2.27 4.37 1.08
CA VAL A 159 -1.95 3.28 2.01
C VAL A 159 -1.39 2.10 1.25
N VAL A 160 -0.35 1.51 1.77
CA VAL A 160 0.21 0.22 1.31
C VAL A 160 0.05 -0.79 2.45
N ASP A 161 -0.84 -1.73 2.28
CA ASP A 161 -1.16 -2.80 3.23
C ASP A 161 -0.89 -4.18 2.57
N SER A 162 0.28 -4.79 2.85
CA SER A 162 1.35 -4.39 3.74
C SER A 162 2.72 -4.30 3.03
N LEU A 163 3.69 -3.66 3.69
CA LEU A 163 5.08 -3.65 3.19
C LEU A 163 5.75 -5.02 3.23
N ASP A 164 5.24 -5.96 4.01
CA ASP A 164 5.79 -7.33 4.14
C ASP A 164 5.90 -8.05 2.81
N PHE A 165 4.93 -7.83 1.91
CA PHE A 165 4.96 -8.40 0.57
C PHE A 165 6.22 -8.01 -0.20
N PHE A 166 6.62 -6.75 -0.11
CA PHE A 166 7.81 -6.22 -0.78
C PHE A 166 9.08 -6.64 -0.05
N LEU A 167 9.12 -6.59 1.28
CA LEU A 167 10.27 -6.98 2.09
C LEU A 167 10.65 -8.46 1.94
N GLN A 168 9.69 -9.32 1.57
CA GLN A 168 9.94 -10.74 1.32
C GLN A 168 10.46 -11.02 -0.11
N ARG A 169 10.28 -10.10 -1.06
CA ARG A 169 10.55 -10.30 -2.49
C ARG A 169 11.63 -9.41 -3.06
N GLU A 170 11.82 -8.27 -2.45
CA GLU A 170 12.73 -7.24 -2.90
C GLU A 170 13.91 -7.08 -1.95
N ASP A 171 15.00 -6.51 -2.45
CA ASP A 171 16.09 -6.07 -1.57
C ASP A 171 15.56 -4.98 -0.62
N PRO A 172 15.76 -5.10 0.70
CA PRO A 172 15.30 -4.11 1.66
C PRO A 172 15.76 -2.68 1.36
N SER A 173 16.92 -2.52 0.71
CA SER A 173 17.43 -1.22 0.30
C SER A 173 16.53 -0.54 -0.75
N ARG A 174 15.92 -1.32 -1.66
CA ARG A 174 14.97 -0.83 -2.65
C ARG A 174 13.68 -0.35 -1.98
N VAL A 175 13.17 -1.10 -1.01
CA VAL A 175 11.97 -0.72 -0.23
C VAL A 175 12.22 0.57 0.55
N VAL A 176 13.38 0.70 1.19
CA VAL A 176 13.78 1.94 1.88
C VAL A 176 13.90 3.12 0.90
N ALA A 177 14.46 2.89 -0.28
CA ALA A 177 14.58 3.92 -1.32
C ALA A 177 13.20 4.39 -1.79
N MET A 178 12.25 3.45 -2.00
CA MET A 178 10.86 3.77 -2.30
C MET A 178 10.23 4.67 -1.23
N VAL A 179 10.33 4.28 0.05
CA VAL A 179 9.75 5.06 1.15
C VAL A 179 10.32 6.49 1.17
N ARG A 180 11.63 6.64 0.95
CA ARG A 180 12.26 7.97 0.88
C ARG A 180 11.77 8.80 -0.31
N MET A 181 11.60 8.19 -1.48
CA MET A 181 11.05 8.86 -2.65
C MET A 181 9.60 9.31 -2.41
N LEU A 182 8.78 8.44 -1.85
CA LEU A 182 7.39 8.77 -1.51
C LEU A 182 7.31 9.87 -0.45
N GLN A 183 8.23 9.89 0.53
CA GLN A 183 8.30 10.97 1.51
C GLN A 183 8.63 12.32 0.87
N ALA A 184 9.62 12.33 -0.02
CA ALA A 184 9.96 13.55 -0.75
C ALA A 184 8.79 14.05 -1.62
N HIS A 185 8.08 13.11 -2.31
CA HIS A 185 6.89 13.43 -3.08
C HIS A 185 5.76 14.00 -2.20
N ALA A 186 5.48 13.37 -1.06
CA ALA A 186 4.46 13.84 -0.13
C ALA A 186 4.76 15.25 0.41
N GLN A 187 6.03 15.56 0.69
CA GLN A 187 6.46 16.88 1.15
C GLN A 187 6.28 17.97 0.08
N LEU A 188 6.42 17.63 -1.19
CA LEU A 188 6.23 18.55 -2.31
C LEU A 188 4.75 18.81 -2.62
N ASN A 189 3.86 17.88 -2.27
CA ASN A 189 2.43 17.88 -2.60
C ASN A 189 1.51 18.05 -1.35
N ARG A 190 2.06 18.59 -0.28
CA ARG A 190 1.34 18.84 0.99
C ARG A 190 0.42 20.08 0.91
#